data_52b2a6141d2036437d0e46139742a641
#
_entry.id   52b2a6141d2036437d0e46139742a641
#
_cell.length_a   1.000
_cell.length_b   1.000
_cell.length_c   1.000
_cell.angle_alpha   90.00
_cell.angle_beta   90.00
_cell.angle_gamma   90.00
#
_symmetry.space_group_name_H-M   'P 1'
#
loop_
_entity.id
_entity.type
_entity.pdbx_description
1 polymer ?
#
loop_
_entity_poly.entity_id
_entity_poly.type
_entity_poly.pdbx_seq_one_letter_code
_entity_poly.pdbx_strand_id
1 'polypeptide(L)'
;NETLVSRLIDRPIRPLFVEGYKNDTQVVVTVLQHDLENNPDIVSMVATSAALTLSGVPFMGPVGAARVGYINGEYVLNPHLDEMAETKLDLVVAGTSDAVLMVESEAQQLSEEVMLGAVTFGHRGFQPVIDAIIKLAEVAAKEPRDFLPEDLSALEAEMLKIAESDLREAYKIIDKQARYAAVDAAKAKVKAAFTPAEGEEAAWSAEQVATVFKALQAKIVRWNILDTGSRIDGRDLKTVRKIVSQAGVLPRTHGSALFTRGETQALVVATLGTGEDEQYIDTLTGTYKESFMLHYNFPPYSVGETGRMGSPGRREIGHGKLAWRALHPLLPAPDQFPYTIRVVSEITESNGSSSMATVCGTSLALMDAGVPLAKPVAGIAMGLIKEGERFAVLSDILGDEDHLGDMDFKVAGTDEGITSLQM
;
A
#
# COMPACT_ATOMS: atom_id res chain seq x y z
N ASN A 1 0.61 -17.53 2.67
CA ASN A 1 1.91 -16.84 2.80
C ASN A 1 2.42 -16.33 1.44
N GLU A 2 2.33 -17.12 0.38
CA GLU A 2 2.85 -16.81 -0.97
C GLU A 2 2.31 -15.49 -1.53
N THR A 3 1.02 -15.22 -1.29
CA THR A 3 0.40 -13.94 -1.71
C THR A 3 1.05 -12.74 -1.03
N LEU A 4 1.38 -12.83 0.24
CA LEU A 4 2.05 -11.76 0.99
C LEU A 4 3.50 -11.58 0.52
N VAL A 5 4.25 -12.67 0.34
CA VAL A 5 5.61 -12.62 -0.21
C VAL A 5 5.61 -12.06 -1.63
N SER A 6 4.66 -12.48 -2.48
CA SER A 6 4.49 -11.91 -3.82
C SER A 6 4.28 -10.38 -3.78
N ARG A 7 3.57 -9.86 -2.78
CA ARG A 7 3.40 -8.41 -2.59
C ARG A 7 4.67 -7.71 -2.12
N LEU A 8 5.44 -8.34 -1.22
CA LEU A 8 6.75 -7.81 -0.81
C LEU A 8 7.71 -7.67 -2.00
N ILE A 9 7.67 -8.63 -2.93
CA ILE A 9 8.48 -8.60 -4.15
C ILE A 9 7.97 -7.54 -5.14
N ASP A 10 6.67 -7.53 -5.45
CA ASP A 10 6.07 -6.71 -6.50
C ASP A 10 6.17 -5.19 -6.20
N ARG A 11 5.96 -4.80 -4.95
CA ARG A 11 5.86 -3.37 -4.57
C ARG A 11 7.14 -2.58 -4.82
N PRO A 12 8.35 -3.04 -4.44
CA PRO A 12 9.58 -2.29 -4.71
C PRO A 12 10.07 -2.39 -6.14
N ILE A 13 9.70 -3.42 -6.91
CA ILE A 13 10.21 -3.59 -8.27
C ILE A 13 9.35 -2.88 -9.32
N ARG A 14 8.03 -2.82 -9.12
CA ARG A 14 7.09 -2.26 -10.11
C ARG A 14 7.40 -0.82 -10.51
N PRO A 15 7.69 0.12 -9.59
CA PRO A 15 7.98 1.51 -9.94
C PRO A 15 9.32 1.71 -10.66
N LEU A 16 10.16 0.69 -10.73
CA LEU A 16 11.48 0.75 -11.35
C LEU A 16 11.50 0.29 -12.81
N PHE A 17 10.37 -0.15 -13.37
CA PHE A 17 10.29 -0.31 -14.83
C PHE A 17 10.23 1.06 -15.50
N VAL A 18 10.94 1.20 -16.62
CA VAL A 18 10.96 2.46 -17.38
C VAL A 18 9.54 2.83 -17.79
N GLU A 19 9.19 4.11 -17.63
CA GLU A 19 7.87 4.61 -18.00
C GLU A 19 7.53 4.30 -19.45
N GLY A 20 6.31 3.83 -19.69
CA GLY A 20 5.84 3.39 -21.01
C GLY A 20 6.17 1.93 -21.35
N TYR A 21 6.97 1.22 -20.54
CA TYR A 21 7.18 -0.21 -20.75
C TYR A 21 5.94 -1.01 -20.34
N LYS A 22 5.27 -1.62 -21.34
CA LYS A 22 3.96 -2.30 -21.16
C LYS A 22 4.00 -3.80 -21.45
N ASN A 23 5.18 -4.36 -21.78
CA ASN A 23 5.29 -5.78 -22.01
C ASN A 23 5.05 -6.57 -20.73
N ASP A 24 4.24 -7.61 -20.81
CA ASP A 24 3.98 -8.50 -19.70
C ASP A 24 5.28 -9.07 -19.17
N THR A 25 5.52 -8.90 -17.88
CA THR A 25 6.70 -9.42 -17.19
C THR A 25 6.25 -10.34 -16.05
N GLN A 26 6.56 -11.61 -16.17
CA GLN A 26 6.25 -12.61 -15.16
C GLN A 26 7.53 -13.00 -14.42
N VAL A 27 7.50 -12.91 -13.09
CA VAL A 27 8.54 -13.39 -12.19
C VAL A 27 8.02 -14.61 -11.43
N VAL A 28 8.73 -15.71 -11.53
CA VAL A 28 8.43 -16.95 -10.79
C VAL A 28 9.59 -17.25 -9.86
N VAL A 29 9.28 -17.35 -8.56
CA VAL A 29 10.27 -17.68 -7.53
C VAL A 29 9.92 -19.04 -6.94
N THR A 30 10.87 -19.95 -6.97
CA THR A 30 10.70 -21.31 -6.42
C THR A 30 11.75 -21.55 -5.34
N VAL A 31 11.30 -21.83 -4.12
CA VAL A 31 12.20 -22.24 -3.03
C VAL A 31 12.51 -23.72 -3.23
N LEU A 32 13.77 -24.02 -3.60
CA LEU A 32 14.21 -25.39 -3.84
C LEU A 32 14.68 -26.11 -2.58
N GLN A 33 15.22 -25.34 -1.63
CA GLN A 33 15.73 -25.86 -0.36
C GLN A 33 15.59 -24.76 0.70
N HIS A 34 15.29 -25.16 1.93
CA HIS A 34 15.20 -24.30 3.11
C HIS A 34 16.04 -24.87 4.24
N ASP A 35 16.80 -24.01 4.92
CA ASP A 35 17.70 -24.39 6.03
C ASP A 35 17.01 -24.43 7.41
N LEU A 36 15.76 -23.97 7.48
CA LEU A 36 14.96 -23.79 8.70
C LEU A 36 15.50 -22.72 9.67
N GLU A 37 16.46 -21.92 9.23
CA GLU A 37 17.08 -20.84 10.02
C GLU A 37 16.75 -19.46 9.42
N ASN A 38 16.83 -19.31 8.09
CA ASN A 38 16.66 -18.05 7.41
C ASN A 38 15.28 -17.91 6.75
N ASN A 39 14.65 -16.75 6.88
CA ASN A 39 13.38 -16.50 6.20
C ASN A 39 13.58 -16.38 4.67
N PRO A 40 12.89 -17.19 3.86
CA PRO A 40 13.11 -17.23 2.41
C PRO A 40 12.55 -16.02 1.64
N ASP A 41 11.76 -15.16 2.28
CA ASP A 41 11.15 -14.00 1.61
C ASP A 41 12.19 -12.96 1.18
N ILE A 42 13.16 -12.62 2.01
CA ILE A 42 14.24 -11.68 1.67
C ILE A 42 15.11 -12.23 0.55
N VAL A 43 15.46 -13.51 0.62
CA VAL A 43 16.22 -14.20 -0.46
C VAL A 43 15.44 -14.16 -1.78
N SER A 44 14.12 -14.35 -1.73
CA SER A 44 13.22 -14.27 -2.88
C SER A 44 13.20 -12.88 -3.51
N MET A 45 13.20 -11.83 -2.70
CA MET A 45 13.27 -10.43 -3.17
C MET A 45 14.61 -10.15 -3.87
N VAL A 46 15.70 -10.56 -3.26
CA VAL A 46 17.07 -10.39 -3.80
C VAL A 46 17.25 -11.18 -5.11
N ALA A 47 16.79 -12.44 -5.14
CA ALA A 47 16.84 -13.27 -6.35
C ALA A 47 16.03 -12.68 -7.51
N THR A 48 14.85 -12.11 -7.22
CA THR A 48 14.05 -11.40 -8.21
C THR A 48 14.76 -10.18 -8.77
N SER A 49 15.36 -9.36 -7.89
CA SER A 49 16.13 -8.17 -8.28
C SER A 49 17.30 -8.56 -9.18
N ALA A 50 18.06 -9.58 -8.82
CA ALA A 50 19.16 -10.10 -9.64
C ALA A 50 18.68 -10.60 -11.01
N ALA A 51 17.61 -11.41 -11.03
CA ALA A 51 17.05 -11.93 -12.26
C ALA A 51 16.58 -10.84 -13.23
N LEU A 52 15.90 -9.81 -12.72
CA LEU A 52 15.48 -8.66 -13.53
C LEU A 52 16.67 -7.86 -14.06
N THR A 53 17.65 -7.57 -13.21
CA THR A 53 18.88 -6.85 -13.59
C THR A 53 19.66 -7.58 -14.66
N LEU A 54 19.72 -8.93 -14.60
CA LEU A 54 20.41 -9.77 -15.59
C LEU A 54 19.61 -9.98 -16.87
N SER A 55 18.31 -9.77 -16.87
CA SER A 55 17.42 -10.19 -17.97
C SER A 55 17.49 -9.30 -19.22
N GLY A 56 18.03 -8.10 -19.10
CA GLY A 56 18.03 -7.09 -20.16
C GLY A 56 16.70 -6.35 -20.33
N VAL A 57 15.68 -6.59 -19.50
CA VAL A 57 14.44 -5.76 -19.49
C VAL A 57 14.77 -4.34 -19.02
N PRO A 58 13.99 -3.31 -19.45
CA PRO A 58 14.20 -1.91 -19.01
C PRO A 58 13.79 -1.72 -17.56
N PHE A 59 14.64 -2.17 -16.64
CA PHE A 59 14.48 -2.15 -15.19
C PHE A 59 15.57 -1.31 -14.55
N MET A 60 15.19 -0.29 -13.78
CA MET A 60 16.08 0.70 -13.17
C MET A 60 16.57 0.29 -11.77
N GLY A 61 16.62 -1.02 -11.51
CA GLY A 61 17.25 -1.55 -10.31
C GLY A 61 18.77 -1.58 -10.41
N PRO A 62 19.45 -2.35 -9.52
CA PRO A 62 18.88 -3.36 -8.64
C PRO A 62 18.19 -2.83 -7.39
N VAL A 63 17.40 -3.71 -6.77
CA VAL A 63 16.78 -3.52 -5.47
C VAL A 63 17.49 -4.40 -4.45
N GLY A 64 17.83 -3.84 -3.31
CA GLY A 64 18.20 -4.58 -2.11
C GLY A 64 17.00 -4.73 -1.18
N ALA A 65 17.05 -5.73 -0.31
CA ALA A 65 16.05 -5.95 0.73
C ALA A 65 16.69 -6.53 1.99
N ALA A 66 16.10 -6.21 3.13
CA ALA A 66 16.50 -6.77 4.41
C ALA A 66 15.29 -6.86 5.37
N ARG A 67 15.37 -7.79 6.31
CA ARG A 67 14.53 -7.80 7.50
C ARG A 67 15.29 -7.18 8.67
N VAL A 68 14.63 -6.39 9.47
CA VAL A 68 15.20 -5.77 10.66
C VAL A 68 14.39 -6.17 11.88
N GLY A 69 15.04 -6.78 12.84
CA GLY A 69 14.53 -7.02 14.19
C GLY A 69 14.99 -5.93 15.16
N TYR A 70 14.34 -5.90 16.33
CA TYR A 70 14.74 -5.04 17.45
C TYR A 70 14.72 -5.86 18.74
N ILE A 71 15.90 -6.29 19.17
CA ILE A 71 16.08 -7.24 20.29
C ILE A 71 16.97 -6.59 21.35
N ASN A 72 16.53 -6.57 22.59
CA ASN A 72 17.28 -6.00 23.72
C ASN A 72 17.78 -4.54 23.50
N GLY A 73 17.03 -3.74 22.72
CA GLY A 73 17.39 -2.36 22.44
C GLY A 73 18.33 -2.16 21.26
N GLU A 74 18.67 -3.22 20.53
CA GLU A 74 19.56 -3.18 19.36
C GLU A 74 18.87 -3.66 18.10
N TYR A 75 19.27 -3.09 16.94
CA TYR A 75 18.81 -3.54 15.63
C TYR A 75 19.57 -4.79 15.21
N VAL A 76 18.83 -5.78 14.70
CA VAL A 76 19.38 -7.04 14.17
C VAL A 76 19.03 -7.14 12.69
N LEU A 77 20.05 -7.32 11.84
CA LEU A 77 19.86 -7.46 10.41
C LEU A 77 19.58 -8.92 10.05
N ASN A 78 18.47 -9.18 9.35
CA ASN A 78 18.04 -10.52 8.94
C ASN A 78 18.06 -11.52 10.10
N PRO A 79 17.30 -11.26 11.19
CA PRO A 79 17.27 -12.15 12.33
C PRO A 79 16.86 -13.56 11.90
N HIS A 80 17.43 -14.58 12.53
CA HIS A 80 17.05 -15.97 12.33
C HIS A 80 15.62 -16.24 12.81
N LEU A 81 15.02 -17.33 12.36
CA LEU A 81 13.64 -17.67 12.69
C LEU A 81 13.39 -17.85 14.20
N ASP A 82 14.35 -18.38 14.94
CA ASP A 82 14.29 -18.51 16.40
C ASP A 82 14.38 -17.15 17.11
N GLU A 83 15.20 -16.23 16.61
CA GLU A 83 15.32 -14.86 17.14
C GLU A 83 14.04 -14.03 16.92
N MET A 84 13.21 -14.41 15.93
CA MET A 84 11.94 -13.73 15.66
C MET A 84 10.93 -13.82 16.80
N ALA A 85 11.07 -14.79 17.70
CA ALA A 85 10.24 -14.91 18.90
C ALA A 85 10.56 -13.85 19.97
N GLU A 86 11.77 -13.32 19.98
CA GLU A 86 12.26 -12.34 20.96
C GLU A 86 12.19 -10.89 20.48
N THR A 87 11.98 -10.69 19.17
CA THR A 87 12.00 -9.35 18.58
C THR A 87 10.74 -8.55 18.89
N LYS A 88 10.93 -7.27 19.17
CA LYS A 88 9.84 -6.27 19.26
C LYS A 88 9.49 -5.63 17.92
N LEU A 89 10.22 -5.96 16.86
CA LEU A 89 10.05 -5.42 15.54
C LEU A 89 10.26 -6.51 14.48
N ASP A 90 9.29 -6.70 13.62
CA ASP A 90 9.43 -7.39 12.34
C ASP A 90 9.24 -6.37 11.23
N LEU A 91 10.36 -5.89 10.64
CA LEU A 91 10.33 -4.88 9.60
C LEU A 91 11.06 -5.38 8.37
N VAL A 92 10.37 -5.37 7.22
CA VAL A 92 10.98 -5.60 5.92
C VAL A 92 11.14 -4.24 5.22
N VAL A 93 12.35 -3.96 4.76
CA VAL A 93 12.68 -2.77 3.98
C VAL A 93 13.34 -3.16 2.67
N ALA A 94 12.93 -2.51 1.59
CA ALA A 94 13.52 -2.69 0.27
C ALA A 94 13.67 -1.35 -0.45
N GLY A 95 14.68 -1.24 -1.30
CA GLY A 95 14.96 -0.02 -2.03
C GLY A 95 16.16 -0.14 -2.95
N THR A 96 16.49 0.98 -3.59
CA THR A 96 17.70 1.16 -4.39
C THR A 96 18.87 1.61 -3.51
N SER A 97 20.03 1.89 -4.14
CA SER A 97 21.17 2.51 -3.43
C SER A 97 20.79 3.83 -2.77
N ASP A 98 19.90 4.60 -3.39
CA ASP A 98 19.65 6.00 -3.02
C ASP A 98 18.35 6.21 -2.25
N ALA A 99 17.40 5.27 -2.36
CA ALA A 99 16.05 5.46 -1.82
C ALA A 99 15.41 4.18 -1.28
N VAL A 100 14.63 4.33 -0.22
CA VAL A 100 13.70 3.31 0.26
C VAL A 100 12.44 3.35 -0.60
N LEU A 101 12.00 2.19 -1.09
CA LEU A 101 10.83 2.04 -1.96
C LEU A 101 9.68 1.30 -1.29
N MET A 102 9.97 0.47 -0.30
CA MET A 102 8.97 -0.33 0.39
C MET A 102 9.39 -0.57 1.83
N VAL A 103 8.43 -0.38 2.72
CA VAL A 103 8.52 -0.77 4.12
C VAL A 103 7.25 -1.51 4.51
N GLU A 104 7.38 -2.56 5.28
CA GLU A 104 6.25 -3.25 5.89
C GLU A 104 6.66 -3.78 7.26
N SER A 105 5.87 -3.48 8.31
CA SER A 105 6.26 -3.86 9.66
C SER A 105 5.11 -4.22 10.58
N GLU A 106 5.46 -5.03 11.59
CA GLU A 106 4.75 -5.21 12.85
C GLU A 106 5.68 -4.80 13.99
N ALA A 107 5.18 -4.03 14.96
CA ALA A 107 5.98 -3.52 16.05
C ALA A 107 5.22 -3.52 17.39
N GLN A 108 5.92 -3.73 18.48
CA GLN A 108 5.37 -3.71 19.83
C GLN A 108 5.44 -2.30 20.43
N GLN A 109 4.63 -1.37 19.88
CA GLN A 109 4.54 0.01 20.34
C GLN A 109 5.91 0.70 20.43
N LEU A 110 6.67 0.66 19.33
CA LEU A 110 7.98 1.30 19.25
C LEU A 110 7.84 2.78 18.90
N SER A 111 8.78 3.60 19.37
CA SER A 111 8.80 5.03 19.06
C SER A 111 9.09 5.29 17.58
N GLU A 112 8.69 6.45 17.09
CA GLU A 112 8.98 6.90 15.72
C GLU A 112 10.48 6.91 15.43
N GLU A 113 11.31 7.30 16.42
CA GLU A 113 12.77 7.31 16.31
C GLU A 113 13.33 5.91 16.09
N VAL A 114 12.86 4.93 16.86
CA VAL A 114 13.28 3.51 16.71
C VAL A 114 12.84 2.97 15.36
N MET A 115 11.63 3.27 14.91
CA MET A 115 11.13 2.82 13.61
C MET A 115 11.92 3.43 12.45
N LEU A 116 12.20 4.73 12.50
CA LEU A 116 13.03 5.42 11.48
C LEU A 116 14.47 4.89 11.48
N GLY A 117 15.03 4.66 12.68
CA GLY A 117 16.35 4.05 12.84
C GLY A 117 16.42 2.66 12.22
N ALA A 118 15.37 1.83 12.39
CA ALA A 118 15.29 0.49 11.81
C ALA A 118 15.26 0.53 10.27
N VAL A 119 14.46 1.43 9.68
CA VAL A 119 14.41 1.62 8.23
C VAL A 119 15.79 2.02 7.69
N THR A 120 16.44 2.98 8.33
CA THR A 120 17.79 3.44 7.95
C THR A 120 18.85 2.35 8.11
N PHE A 121 18.77 1.58 9.20
CA PHE A 121 19.67 0.45 9.46
C PHE A 121 19.53 -0.63 8.38
N GLY A 122 18.31 -1.01 8.04
CA GLY A 122 18.05 -2.00 6.99
C GLY A 122 18.49 -1.52 5.62
N HIS A 123 18.22 -0.26 5.26
CA HIS A 123 18.65 0.35 3.99
C HIS A 123 20.18 0.31 3.84
N ARG A 124 20.92 0.65 4.90
CA ARG A 124 22.38 0.51 4.90
C ARG A 124 22.82 -0.94 4.86
N GLY A 125 22.11 -1.81 5.57
CA GLY A 125 22.42 -3.23 5.68
C GLY A 125 22.35 -4.00 4.36
N PHE A 126 21.48 -3.63 3.44
CA PHE A 126 21.37 -4.30 2.14
C PHE A 126 22.23 -3.69 1.02
N GLN A 127 22.97 -2.59 1.23
CA GLN A 127 23.84 -2.01 0.20
C GLN A 127 24.83 -3.02 -0.40
N PRO A 128 25.49 -3.89 0.39
CA PRO A 128 26.40 -4.90 -0.16
C PRO A 128 25.72 -5.89 -1.13
N VAL A 129 24.40 -6.12 -0.97
CA VAL A 129 23.61 -6.97 -1.88
C VAL A 129 23.45 -6.29 -3.24
N ILE A 130 23.17 -4.99 -3.25
CA ILE A 130 23.09 -4.18 -4.48
C ILE A 130 24.42 -4.23 -5.22
N ASP A 131 25.54 -3.99 -4.51
CA ASP A 131 26.88 -4.05 -5.09
C ASP A 131 27.19 -5.43 -5.68
N ALA A 132 26.77 -6.50 -5.01
CA ALA A 132 26.95 -7.88 -5.48
C ALA A 132 26.14 -8.15 -6.76
N ILE A 133 24.90 -7.66 -6.84
CA ILE A 133 24.07 -7.79 -8.05
C ILE A 133 24.69 -7.02 -9.23
N ILE A 134 25.20 -5.82 -8.99
CA ILE A 134 25.87 -5.00 -10.02
C ILE A 134 27.10 -5.74 -10.56
N LYS A 135 27.96 -6.25 -9.67
CA LYS A 135 29.15 -7.06 -10.08
C LYS A 135 28.77 -8.31 -10.85
N LEU A 136 27.68 -8.97 -10.46
CA LEU A 136 27.16 -10.12 -11.20
C LEU A 136 26.68 -9.71 -12.60
N ALA A 137 26.01 -8.57 -12.70
CA ALA A 137 25.51 -8.04 -13.98
C ALA A 137 26.64 -7.69 -14.94
N GLU A 138 27.78 -7.17 -14.47
CA GLU A 138 28.96 -6.87 -15.31
C GLU A 138 29.48 -8.09 -16.09
N VAL A 139 29.28 -9.30 -15.57
CA VAL A 139 29.79 -10.54 -16.19
C VAL A 139 28.71 -11.44 -16.79
N ALA A 140 27.46 -11.28 -16.42
CA ALA A 140 26.40 -12.23 -16.76
C ALA A 140 25.10 -11.59 -17.29
N ALA A 141 25.00 -10.26 -17.32
CA ALA A 141 23.80 -9.62 -17.85
C ALA A 141 23.64 -9.88 -19.36
N LYS A 142 22.40 -10.04 -19.77
CA LYS A 142 22.04 -10.03 -21.19
C LYS A 142 22.12 -8.62 -21.75
N GLU A 143 22.30 -8.49 -23.06
CA GLU A 143 22.18 -7.21 -23.75
C GLU A 143 20.86 -6.55 -23.39
N PRO A 144 20.88 -5.24 -23.03
CA PRO A 144 19.67 -4.50 -22.78
C PRO A 144 18.72 -4.54 -23.98
N ARG A 145 17.44 -4.70 -23.73
CA ARG A 145 16.42 -4.58 -24.78
C ARG A 145 16.31 -3.13 -25.21
N ASP A 146 16.29 -2.91 -26.52
CA ASP A 146 15.99 -1.60 -27.08
C ASP A 146 14.58 -1.19 -26.69
N PHE A 147 14.47 -0.16 -25.86
CA PHE A 147 13.23 0.44 -25.46
C PHE A 147 13.40 1.96 -25.40
N LEU A 148 12.62 2.63 -26.25
CA LEU A 148 12.53 4.09 -26.23
C LEU A 148 11.08 4.46 -25.87
N PRO A 149 10.88 5.26 -24.80
CA PRO A 149 9.58 5.82 -24.51
C PRO A 149 9.03 6.59 -25.72
N GLU A 150 7.74 6.50 -25.95
CA GLU A 150 7.08 7.27 -27.00
C GLU A 150 7.14 8.77 -26.68
N ASP A 151 7.46 9.60 -27.69
CA ASP A 151 7.38 11.05 -27.55
C ASP A 151 5.91 11.49 -27.74
N LEU A 152 5.26 11.84 -26.64
CA LEU A 152 3.87 12.31 -26.62
C LEU A 152 3.76 13.84 -26.48
N SER A 153 4.85 14.59 -26.65
CA SER A 153 4.89 16.06 -26.47
C SER A 153 3.91 16.82 -27.36
N ALA A 154 3.71 16.36 -28.59
CA ALA A 154 2.72 16.94 -29.50
C ALA A 154 1.28 16.72 -29.00
N LEU A 155 0.98 15.52 -28.51
CA LEU A 155 -0.32 15.18 -27.91
C LEU A 155 -0.55 16.00 -26.63
N GLU A 156 0.46 16.16 -25.79
CA GLU A 156 0.39 17.01 -24.60
C GLU A 156 0.03 18.46 -24.95
N ALA A 157 0.70 19.03 -25.94
CA ALA A 157 0.45 20.40 -26.36
C ALA A 157 -1.00 20.64 -26.89
N GLU A 158 -1.56 19.65 -27.57
CA GLU A 158 -2.95 19.67 -28.00
C GLU A 158 -3.94 19.46 -26.86
N MET A 159 -3.62 18.50 -25.97
CA MET A 159 -4.41 18.20 -24.77
C MET A 159 -4.56 19.41 -23.85
N LEU A 160 -3.48 20.17 -23.63
CA LEU A 160 -3.48 21.40 -22.84
C LEU A 160 -4.50 22.41 -23.40
N LYS A 161 -4.55 22.60 -24.71
CA LYS A 161 -5.50 23.54 -25.35
C LYS A 161 -6.96 23.14 -25.16
N ILE A 162 -7.22 21.82 -25.12
CA ILE A 162 -8.58 21.27 -25.08
C ILE A 162 -9.10 21.18 -23.62
N ALA A 163 -8.28 20.75 -22.67
CA ALA A 163 -8.75 20.28 -21.37
C ALA A 163 -8.19 21.03 -20.16
N GLU A 164 -7.10 21.79 -20.27
CA GLU A 164 -6.47 22.39 -19.09
C GLU A 164 -7.42 23.31 -18.32
N SER A 165 -8.12 24.19 -19.01
CA SER A 165 -9.06 25.13 -18.36
C SER A 165 -10.19 24.40 -17.66
N ASP A 166 -10.79 23.40 -18.32
CA ASP A 166 -11.92 22.64 -17.78
C ASP A 166 -11.47 21.81 -16.55
N LEU A 167 -10.30 21.22 -16.60
CA LEU A 167 -9.74 20.47 -15.45
C LEU A 167 -9.38 21.37 -14.26
N ARG A 168 -8.81 22.55 -14.52
CA ARG A 168 -8.53 23.51 -13.44
C ARG A 168 -9.80 23.98 -12.74
N GLU A 169 -10.89 24.20 -13.47
CA GLU A 169 -12.18 24.53 -12.88
C GLU A 169 -12.81 23.33 -12.16
N ALA A 170 -12.71 22.13 -12.72
CA ALA A 170 -13.21 20.90 -12.10
C ALA A 170 -12.54 20.65 -10.73
N TYR A 171 -11.23 20.83 -10.63
CA TYR A 171 -10.49 20.63 -9.37
C TYR A 171 -10.67 21.74 -8.32
N LYS A 172 -11.42 22.80 -8.60
CA LYS A 172 -11.92 23.75 -7.59
C LYS A 172 -13.21 23.29 -6.91
N ILE A 173 -13.88 22.30 -7.46
CA ILE A 173 -15.14 21.77 -6.92
C ILE A 173 -14.84 20.85 -5.74
N ILE A 174 -15.29 21.22 -4.55
CA ILE A 174 -15.05 20.48 -3.30
C ILE A 174 -15.87 19.19 -3.26
N ASP A 175 -17.15 19.24 -3.68
CA ASP A 175 -18.00 18.06 -3.71
C ASP A 175 -17.49 17.01 -4.69
N LYS A 176 -17.30 15.79 -4.18
CA LYS A 176 -16.70 14.67 -4.94
C LYS A 176 -17.50 14.33 -6.21
N GLN A 177 -18.82 14.20 -6.09
CA GLN A 177 -19.66 13.75 -7.21
C GLN A 177 -19.68 14.82 -8.31
N ALA A 178 -19.84 16.09 -7.93
CA ALA A 178 -19.80 17.21 -8.86
C ALA A 178 -18.43 17.37 -9.52
N ARG A 179 -17.34 17.17 -8.77
CA ARG A 179 -15.97 17.19 -9.30
C ARG A 179 -15.77 16.07 -10.32
N TYR A 180 -16.16 14.84 -10.00
CA TYR A 180 -16.04 13.71 -10.92
C TYR A 180 -16.85 13.93 -12.19
N ALA A 181 -18.09 14.42 -12.08
CA ALA A 181 -18.90 14.75 -13.24
C ALA A 181 -18.23 15.82 -14.15
N ALA A 182 -17.59 16.83 -13.57
CA ALA A 182 -16.86 17.85 -14.31
C ALA A 182 -15.59 17.28 -14.98
N VAL A 183 -14.85 16.43 -14.30
CA VAL A 183 -13.68 15.73 -14.87
C VAL A 183 -14.10 14.78 -16.00
N ASP A 184 -15.20 14.04 -15.84
CA ASP A 184 -15.72 13.15 -16.87
C ASP A 184 -16.21 13.94 -18.11
N ALA A 185 -16.80 15.12 -17.91
CA ALA A 185 -17.17 16.01 -19.02
C ALA A 185 -15.92 16.48 -19.80
N ALA A 186 -14.83 16.85 -19.09
CA ALA A 186 -13.57 17.22 -19.73
C ALA A 186 -12.96 16.01 -20.49
N LYS A 187 -13.02 14.82 -19.91
CA LYS A 187 -12.57 13.57 -20.53
C LYS A 187 -13.37 13.23 -21.79
N ALA A 188 -14.69 13.40 -21.75
CA ALA A 188 -15.56 13.20 -22.91
C ALA A 188 -15.23 14.16 -24.05
N LYS A 189 -14.97 15.43 -23.74
CA LYS A 189 -14.53 16.47 -24.71
C LYS A 189 -13.20 16.08 -25.38
N VAL A 190 -12.22 15.63 -24.59
CA VAL A 190 -10.94 15.11 -25.09
C VAL A 190 -11.15 13.91 -25.99
N LYS A 191 -11.93 12.93 -25.55
CA LYS A 191 -12.23 11.74 -26.34
C LYS A 191 -12.87 12.12 -27.69
N ALA A 192 -13.82 13.05 -27.71
CA ALA A 192 -14.45 13.51 -28.95
C ALA A 192 -13.45 14.19 -29.89
N ALA A 193 -12.52 15.00 -29.35
CA ALA A 193 -11.52 15.72 -30.14
C ALA A 193 -10.48 14.80 -30.80
N PHE A 194 -10.14 13.65 -30.15
CA PHE A 194 -9.16 12.70 -30.67
C PHE A 194 -9.77 11.43 -31.28
N THR A 195 -11.11 11.35 -31.38
CA THR A 195 -11.77 10.29 -32.14
C THR A 195 -11.74 10.63 -33.61
N PRO A 196 -11.17 9.80 -34.50
CA PRO A 196 -11.12 10.10 -35.94
C PRO A 196 -12.52 10.09 -36.55
N ALA A 197 -12.69 10.78 -37.68
CA ALA A 197 -13.88 10.67 -38.50
C ALA A 197 -13.99 9.26 -39.12
N GLU A 198 -15.21 8.90 -39.53
CA GLU A 198 -15.45 7.57 -40.12
C GLU A 198 -14.57 7.37 -41.36
N GLY A 199 -13.69 6.35 -41.33
CA GLY A 199 -12.74 6.03 -42.40
C GLY A 199 -11.36 6.68 -42.30
N GLU A 200 -11.11 7.49 -41.28
CA GLU A 200 -9.78 8.06 -41.01
C GLU A 200 -9.03 7.23 -39.92
N GLU A 201 -7.71 7.18 -40.05
CA GLU A 201 -6.87 6.58 -39.00
C GLU A 201 -6.66 7.59 -37.85
N ALA A 202 -6.72 7.09 -36.60
CA ALA A 202 -6.44 7.91 -35.43
C ALA A 202 -4.96 8.34 -35.40
N ALA A 203 -4.70 9.63 -35.25
CA ALA A 203 -3.33 10.14 -35.04
C ALA A 203 -2.71 9.61 -33.72
N TRP A 204 -3.55 9.33 -32.72
CA TRP A 204 -3.17 8.84 -31.41
C TRP A 204 -4.09 7.71 -30.95
N SER A 205 -3.52 6.69 -30.30
CA SER A 205 -4.33 5.63 -29.72
C SER A 205 -5.14 6.13 -28.51
N ALA A 206 -6.26 5.48 -28.24
CA ALA A 206 -7.08 5.80 -27.05
C ALA A 206 -6.29 5.67 -25.74
N GLU A 207 -5.30 4.77 -25.71
CA GLU A 207 -4.42 4.55 -24.57
C GLU A 207 -3.43 5.70 -24.38
N GLN A 208 -2.82 6.20 -25.46
CA GLN A 208 -1.96 7.38 -25.43
C GLN A 208 -2.72 8.61 -24.94
N VAL A 209 -3.93 8.84 -25.46
CA VAL A 209 -4.81 9.93 -25.03
C VAL A 209 -5.16 9.82 -23.54
N ALA A 210 -5.49 8.63 -23.06
CA ALA A 210 -5.79 8.40 -21.64
C ALA A 210 -4.57 8.64 -20.74
N THR A 211 -3.38 8.22 -21.17
CA THR A 211 -2.12 8.41 -20.46
C THR A 211 -1.79 9.91 -20.30
N VAL A 212 -1.86 10.67 -21.39
CA VAL A 212 -1.57 12.12 -21.38
C VAL A 212 -2.64 12.88 -20.57
N PHE A 213 -3.92 12.50 -20.68
CA PHE A 213 -4.97 13.09 -19.86
C PHE A 213 -4.73 12.90 -18.38
N LYS A 214 -4.34 11.69 -17.95
CA LYS A 214 -4.00 11.39 -16.56
C LYS A 214 -2.78 12.18 -16.09
N ALA A 215 -1.75 12.31 -16.93
CA ALA A 215 -0.57 13.12 -16.61
C ALA A 215 -0.93 14.61 -16.42
N LEU A 216 -1.83 15.15 -17.24
CA LEU A 216 -2.32 16.52 -17.10
C LEU A 216 -3.12 16.71 -15.80
N GLN A 217 -3.98 15.77 -15.44
CA GLN A 217 -4.67 15.77 -14.15
C GLN A 217 -3.68 15.79 -12.97
N ALA A 218 -2.70 14.90 -13.00
CA ALA A 218 -1.66 14.82 -11.98
C ALA A 218 -0.92 16.18 -11.85
N LYS A 219 -0.49 16.74 -12.96
CA LYS A 219 0.21 18.04 -12.99
C LYS A 219 -0.63 19.15 -12.36
N ILE A 220 -1.90 19.25 -12.72
CA ILE A 220 -2.80 20.30 -12.20
C ILE A 220 -2.99 20.16 -10.69
N VAL A 221 -3.29 18.95 -10.20
CA VAL A 221 -3.55 18.70 -8.77
C VAL A 221 -2.29 18.89 -7.94
N ARG A 222 -1.17 18.32 -8.36
CA ARG A 222 0.11 18.38 -7.65
C ARG A 222 0.61 19.81 -7.50
N TRP A 223 0.63 20.59 -8.58
CA TRP A 223 1.05 21.99 -8.55
C TRP A 223 0.08 22.87 -7.77
N ASN A 224 -1.24 22.62 -7.85
CA ASN A 224 -2.19 23.36 -7.02
C ASN A 224 -1.90 23.17 -5.53
N ILE A 225 -1.65 21.94 -5.08
CA ILE A 225 -1.33 21.66 -3.68
C ILE A 225 -0.02 22.33 -3.26
N LEU A 226 1.04 22.25 -4.11
CA LEU A 226 2.33 22.87 -3.81
C LEU A 226 2.28 24.40 -3.78
N ASP A 227 1.44 25.01 -4.62
CA ASP A 227 1.36 26.47 -4.74
C ASP A 227 0.45 27.10 -3.67
N THR A 228 -0.62 26.43 -3.31
CA THR A 228 -1.67 27.00 -2.46
C THR A 228 -1.72 26.42 -1.06
N GLY A 229 -1.18 25.20 -0.86
CA GLY A 229 -1.37 24.43 0.37
C GLY A 229 -2.81 23.95 0.57
N SER A 230 -3.68 24.07 -0.45
CA SER A 230 -5.07 23.62 -0.43
C SER A 230 -5.25 22.36 -1.25
N ARG A 231 -5.97 21.41 -0.71
CA ARG A 231 -6.27 20.09 -1.31
C ARG A 231 -7.56 20.15 -2.13
N ILE A 232 -7.80 19.11 -2.93
CA ILE A 232 -8.97 19.05 -3.82
C ILE A 232 -10.34 19.03 -3.11
N ASP A 233 -10.35 18.69 -1.83
CA ASP A 233 -11.54 18.74 -0.96
C ASP A 233 -11.59 19.99 -0.07
N GLY A 234 -10.70 20.94 -0.31
CA GLY A 234 -10.63 22.21 0.41
C GLY A 234 -9.92 22.17 1.75
N ARG A 235 -9.44 21.01 2.22
CA ARG A 235 -8.61 20.90 3.43
C ARG A 235 -7.22 21.50 3.23
N ASP A 236 -6.58 21.83 4.34
CA ASP A 236 -5.14 22.05 4.40
C ASP A 236 -4.37 20.71 4.37
N LEU A 237 -3.05 20.78 4.47
CA LEU A 237 -2.19 19.58 4.38
C LEU A 237 -2.30 18.65 5.59
N LYS A 238 -2.78 19.14 6.74
CA LYS A 238 -2.74 18.44 8.05
C LYS A 238 -4.09 17.97 8.55
N THR A 239 -5.16 18.61 8.12
CA THR A 239 -6.51 18.33 8.63
C THR A 239 -6.99 16.95 8.21
N VAL A 240 -7.39 16.14 9.17
CA VAL A 240 -8.05 14.84 8.99
C VAL A 240 -9.53 15.06 8.70
N ARG A 241 -10.12 14.26 7.81
CA ARG A 241 -11.57 14.30 7.54
C ARG A 241 -12.36 13.98 8.79
N LYS A 242 -13.61 14.46 8.83
CA LYS A 242 -14.53 14.20 9.95
C LYS A 242 -14.67 12.70 10.19
N ILE A 243 -14.47 12.30 11.45
CA ILE A 243 -14.64 10.91 11.90
C ILE A 243 -15.99 10.80 12.63
N VAL A 244 -16.73 9.76 12.30
CA VAL A 244 -17.94 9.33 13.00
C VAL A 244 -17.79 7.85 13.31
N SER A 245 -17.89 7.47 14.58
CA SER A 245 -17.74 6.10 15.04
C SER A 245 -18.97 5.69 15.84
N GLN A 246 -19.46 4.48 15.57
CA GLN A 246 -20.57 3.86 16.27
C GLN A 246 -20.18 2.43 16.66
N ALA A 247 -20.32 2.07 17.93
CA ALA A 247 -20.13 0.72 18.43
C ALA A 247 -21.48 0.05 18.69
N GLY A 248 -21.51 -1.29 18.71
CA GLY A 248 -22.72 -2.06 18.98
C GLY A 248 -23.83 -1.91 17.93
N VAL A 249 -23.44 -1.67 16.66
CA VAL A 249 -24.40 -1.40 15.57
C VAL A 249 -25.20 -2.63 15.14
N LEU A 250 -24.68 -3.83 15.39
CA LEU A 250 -25.34 -5.08 15.07
C LEU A 250 -25.71 -5.84 16.36
N PRO A 251 -27.00 -6.02 16.66
CA PRO A 251 -27.44 -6.45 17.99
C PRO A 251 -27.20 -7.92 18.30
N ARG A 252 -26.75 -8.75 17.34
CA ARG A 252 -26.57 -10.20 17.52
C ARG A 252 -25.13 -10.67 17.30
N THR A 253 -24.20 -9.74 17.15
CA THR A 253 -22.75 -10.03 17.07
C THR A 253 -22.13 -9.92 18.47
N HIS A 254 -20.93 -10.48 18.67
CA HIS A 254 -20.21 -10.32 19.93
C HIS A 254 -19.68 -8.89 20.07
N GLY A 255 -19.19 -8.30 18.98
CA GLY A 255 -18.86 -6.89 18.88
C GLY A 255 -18.99 -6.38 17.45
N SER A 256 -19.33 -5.12 17.30
CA SER A 256 -19.46 -4.49 15.99
C SER A 256 -19.19 -2.99 16.05
N ALA A 257 -18.65 -2.45 14.97
CA ALA A 257 -18.43 -1.01 14.83
C ALA A 257 -18.68 -0.56 13.39
N LEU A 258 -19.25 0.62 13.24
CA LEU A 258 -19.28 1.36 11.98
C LEU A 258 -18.35 2.55 12.11
N PHE A 259 -17.24 2.50 11.41
CA PHE A 259 -16.26 3.57 11.37
C PHE A 259 -16.37 4.33 10.05
N THR A 260 -16.57 5.64 10.14
CA THR A 260 -16.67 6.51 8.96
C THR A 260 -15.66 7.65 9.09
N ARG A 261 -14.84 7.85 8.05
CA ARG A 261 -13.91 8.98 7.92
C ARG A 261 -14.17 9.66 6.57
N GLY A 262 -14.88 10.79 6.62
CA GLY A 262 -15.40 11.42 5.41
C GLY A 262 -16.23 10.45 4.59
N GLU A 263 -15.77 10.12 3.39
CA GLU A 263 -16.40 9.22 2.42
C GLU A 263 -15.78 7.81 2.42
N THR A 264 -15.13 7.41 3.51
CA THR A 264 -14.60 6.06 3.70
C THR A 264 -15.27 5.43 4.90
N GLN A 265 -15.94 4.30 4.70
CA GLN A 265 -16.70 3.62 5.73
C GLN A 265 -16.39 2.12 5.78
N ALA A 266 -16.19 1.61 6.99
CA ALA A 266 -15.99 0.19 7.28
C ALA A 266 -16.99 -0.28 8.34
N LEU A 267 -17.75 -1.32 8.02
CA LEU A 267 -18.53 -2.10 8.98
C LEU A 267 -17.66 -3.26 9.45
N VAL A 268 -17.31 -3.26 10.74
CA VAL A 268 -16.41 -4.25 11.31
C VAL A 268 -17.13 -5.07 12.36
N VAL A 269 -17.00 -6.40 12.27
CA VAL A 269 -17.65 -7.35 13.16
C VAL A 269 -16.60 -8.25 13.80
N ALA A 270 -16.66 -8.37 15.12
CA ALA A 270 -15.85 -9.30 15.91
C ALA A 270 -16.69 -10.49 16.38
N THR A 271 -16.13 -11.68 16.20
CA THR A 271 -16.71 -12.95 16.65
C THR A 271 -15.70 -13.66 17.54
N LEU A 272 -16.17 -14.14 18.69
CA LEU A 272 -15.37 -14.92 19.63
C LEU A 272 -15.71 -16.39 19.49
N GLY A 273 -14.71 -17.22 19.32
CA GLY A 273 -14.82 -18.68 19.19
C GLY A 273 -14.04 -19.41 20.27
N THR A 274 -13.94 -20.71 20.13
CA THR A 274 -13.20 -21.61 21.02
C THR A 274 -11.82 -21.96 20.41
N GLY A 275 -10.99 -22.71 21.12
CA GLY A 275 -9.71 -23.19 20.57
C GLY A 275 -9.87 -24.19 19.40
N GLU A 276 -11.08 -24.73 19.16
CA GLU A 276 -11.37 -25.56 17.98
C GLU A 276 -11.54 -24.72 16.71
N ASP A 277 -11.83 -23.41 16.86
CA ASP A 277 -12.04 -22.46 15.76
C ASP A 277 -10.72 -21.79 15.30
N GLU A 278 -9.59 -22.12 15.94
CA GLU A 278 -8.27 -21.62 15.54
C GLU A 278 -7.93 -22.07 14.11
N GLN A 279 -7.30 -21.16 13.37
CA GLN A 279 -6.84 -21.45 12.02
C GLN A 279 -5.53 -22.23 12.04
N TYR A 280 -5.48 -23.37 11.35
CA TYR A 280 -4.23 -24.06 11.08
C TYR A 280 -3.47 -23.34 9.97
N ILE A 281 -2.23 -22.95 10.25
CA ILE A 281 -1.31 -22.33 9.31
C ILE A 281 -0.17 -23.30 9.03
N ASP A 282 -0.08 -23.76 7.78
CA ASP A 282 0.98 -24.64 7.30
C ASP A 282 2.00 -23.82 6.49
N THR A 283 3.26 -23.89 6.89
CA THR A 283 4.36 -23.13 6.30
C THR A 283 5.57 -24.01 6.04
N LEU A 284 6.58 -23.48 5.34
CA LEU A 284 7.87 -24.16 5.15
C LEU A 284 8.59 -24.47 6.48
N THR A 285 8.32 -23.71 7.52
CA THR A 285 8.95 -23.82 8.83
C THR A 285 8.17 -24.67 9.84
N GLY A 286 7.01 -25.16 9.45
CA GLY A 286 6.13 -26.00 10.30
C GLY A 286 4.69 -25.53 10.32
N THR A 287 3.88 -26.23 11.10
CA THR A 287 2.45 -25.94 11.28
C THR A 287 2.22 -25.34 12.65
N TYR A 288 1.46 -24.25 12.70
CA TYR A 288 1.03 -23.62 13.95
C TYR A 288 -0.45 -23.24 13.88
N LYS A 289 -1.03 -22.91 15.04
CA LYS A 289 -2.39 -22.42 15.12
C LYS A 289 -2.41 -20.91 15.34
N GLU A 290 -3.35 -20.25 14.67
CA GLU A 290 -3.59 -18.82 14.80
C GLU A 290 -4.94 -18.57 15.45
N SER A 291 -4.94 -17.88 16.57
CA SER A 291 -6.15 -17.56 17.35
C SER A 291 -6.77 -16.21 16.99
N PHE A 292 -6.06 -15.38 16.22
CA PHE A 292 -6.57 -14.10 15.74
C PHE A 292 -6.63 -14.07 14.22
N MET A 293 -7.81 -13.91 13.67
CA MET A 293 -8.06 -13.83 12.24
C MET A 293 -8.69 -12.47 11.89
N LEU A 294 -8.21 -11.82 10.83
CA LEU A 294 -8.80 -10.59 10.30
C LEU A 294 -8.99 -10.72 8.78
N HIS A 295 -10.25 -10.62 8.37
CA HIS A 295 -10.66 -10.67 6.97
C HIS A 295 -11.08 -9.28 6.52
N TYR A 296 -10.53 -8.83 5.41
CA TYR A 296 -10.83 -7.54 4.79
C TYR A 296 -11.50 -7.78 3.44
N ASN A 297 -12.69 -7.23 3.25
CA ASN A 297 -13.46 -7.33 2.03
C ASN A 297 -13.66 -5.95 1.39
N PHE A 298 -13.31 -5.85 0.11
CA PHE A 298 -13.42 -4.63 -0.67
C PHE A 298 -14.27 -4.87 -1.92
N PRO A 299 -15.60 -4.91 -1.78
CA PRO A 299 -16.49 -5.16 -2.91
C PRO A 299 -16.50 -3.99 -3.89
N PRO A 300 -16.79 -4.23 -5.20
CA PRO A 300 -16.81 -3.18 -6.22
C PRO A 300 -17.73 -2.01 -5.89
N TYR A 301 -18.87 -2.26 -5.26
CA TYR A 301 -19.80 -1.20 -4.88
C TYR A 301 -19.19 -0.16 -3.91
N SER A 302 -18.15 -0.50 -3.17
CA SER A 302 -17.48 0.44 -2.25
C SER A 302 -16.84 1.63 -2.96
N VAL A 303 -16.57 1.52 -4.24
CA VAL A 303 -16.09 2.61 -5.11
C VAL A 303 -17.10 3.00 -6.19
N GLY A 304 -18.36 2.54 -6.06
CA GLY A 304 -19.44 2.84 -7.00
C GLY A 304 -19.39 2.05 -8.31
N GLU A 305 -18.63 0.95 -8.33
CA GLU A 305 -18.48 0.10 -9.51
C GLU A 305 -19.36 -1.14 -9.44
N THR A 306 -19.66 -1.70 -10.61
CA THR A 306 -20.23 -3.05 -10.73
C THR A 306 -19.12 -4.04 -11.07
N GLY A 307 -19.16 -5.21 -10.48
CA GLY A 307 -18.13 -6.22 -10.70
C GLY A 307 -18.46 -7.56 -10.06
N ARG A 308 -17.63 -8.56 -10.37
CA ARG A 308 -17.77 -9.88 -9.78
C ARG A 308 -17.36 -9.85 -8.31
N MET A 309 -18.24 -10.34 -7.45
CA MET A 309 -17.92 -10.63 -6.06
C MET A 309 -17.38 -12.06 -5.97
N GLY A 310 -16.15 -12.23 -5.57
CA GLY A 310 -15.44 -13.51 -5.53
C GLY A 310 -14.53 -13.62 -4.32
N SER A 311 -13.55 -14.54 -4.40
CA SER A 311 -12.53 -14.68 -3.37
C SER A 311 -11.66 -13.43 -3.28
N PRO A 312 -11.13 -13.08 -2.08
CA PRO A 312 -10.26 -11.92 -1.90
C PRO A 312 -9.04 -11.94 -2.82
N GLY A 313 -8.78 -10.82 -3.48
CA GLY A 313 -7.60 -10.63 -4.31
C GLY A 313 -6.34 -10.35 -3.49
N ARG A 314 -5.19 -10.25 -4.17
CA ARG A 314 -3.89 -9.96 -3.51
C ARG A 314 -3.91 -8.67 -2.67
N ARG A 315 -4.62 -7.63 -3.16
CA ARG A 315 -4.73 -6.34 -2.46
C ARG A 315 -5.50 -6.49 -1.15
N GLU A 316 -6.61 -7.21 -1.18
CA GLU A 316 -7.46 -7.44 -0.01
C GLU A 316 -6.73 -8.25 1.06
N ILE A 317 -6.02 -9.31 0.67
CA ILE A 317 -5.19 -10.12 1.58
C ILE A 317 -4.09 -9.23 2.21
N GLY A 318 -3.44 -8.38 1.43
CA GLY A 318 -2.41 -7.47 1.94
C GLY A 318 -2.96 -6.42 2.91
N HIS A 319 -4.13 -5.84 2.63
CA HIS A 319 -4.79 -4.87 3.51
C HIS A 319 -5.29 -5.52 4.80
N GLY A 320 -5.83 -6.73 4.70
CA GLY A 320 -6.21 -7.52 5.88
C GLY A 320 -5.01 -7.81 6.79
N LYS A 321 -3.86 -8.21 6.22
CA LYS A 321 -2.65 -8.46 7.00
C LYS A 321 -2.05 -7.20 7.60
N LEU A 322 -2.13 -6.06 6.93
CA LEU A 322 -1.73 -4.77 7.49
C LEU A 322 -2.56 -4.42 8.73
N ALA A 323 -3.89 -4.54 8.64
CA ALA A 323 -4.77 -4.30 9.78
C ALA A 323 -4.54 -5.33 10.91
N TRP A 324 -4.31 -6.59 10.57
CA TRP A 324 -3.96 -7.64 11.52
C TRP A 324 -2.70 -7.28 12.31
N ARG A 325 -1.61 -6.88 11.63
CA ARG A 325 -0.35 -6.45 12.27
C ARG A 325 -0.51 -5.23 13.17
N ALA A 326 -1.42 -4.32 12.82
CA ALA A 326 -1.67 -3.14 13.63
C ALA A 326 -2.29 -3.45 14.98
N LEU A 327 -3.12 -4.49 15.08
CA LEU A 327 -3.87 -4.87 16.28
C LEU A 327 -3.20 -6.01 17.08
N HIS A 328 -2.56 -6.95 16.37
CA HIS A 328 -1.99 -8.18 16.95
C HIS A 328 -1.09 -7.94 18.19
N PRO A 329 -0.19 -6.96 18.19
CA PRO A 329 0.69 -6.71 19.34
C PRO A 329 -0.06 -6.25 20.61
N LEU A 330 -1.31 -5.86 20.50
CA LEU A 330 -2.12 -5.32 21.61
C LEU A 330 -3.15 -6.30 22.14
N LEU A 331 -3.26 -7.46 21.50
CA LEU A 331 -4.20 -8.49 21.94
C LEU A 331 -3.75 -9.09 23.28
N PRO A 332 -4.70 -9.48 24.14
CA PRO A 332 -4.38 -10.17 25.39
C PRO A 332 -3.74 -11.54 25.10
N ALA A 333 -2.87 -11.97 26.01
CA ALA A 333 -2.31 -13.30 25.95
C ALA A 333 -3.39 -14.40 26.08
N PRO A 334 -3.21 -15.58 25.46
CA PRO A 334 -4.23 -16.64 25.46
C PRO A 334 -4.67 -17.13 26.85
N ASP A 335 -3.80 -17.04 27.86
CA ASP A 335 -4.13 -17.35 29.25
C ASP A 335 -5.01 -16.29 29.93
N GLN A 336 -4.99 -15.06 29.44
CA GLN A 336 -5.81 -13.96 29.93
C GLN A 336 -7.16 -13.87 29.22
N PHE A 337 -7.19 -14.26 27.94
CA PHE A 337 -8.40 -14.23 27.11
C PHE A 337 -8.44 -15.46 26.18
N PRO A 338 -8.95 -16.60 26.67
CA PRO A 338 -8.87 -17.90 25.98
C PRO A 338 -9.91 -18.07 24.87
N TYR A 339 -10.05 -17.07 24.00
CA TYR A 339 -10.96 -17.10 22.86
C TYR A 339 -10.21 -16.95 21.56
N THR A 340 -10.66 -17.69 20.55
CA THR A 340 -10.31 -17.40 19.17
C THR A 340 -11.09 -16.18 18.71
N ILE A 341 -10.39 -15.20 18.14
CA ILE A 341 -10.96 -13.94 17.69
C ILE A 341 -10.98 -13.91 16.17
N ARG A 342 -12.17 -13.75 15.58
CA ARG A 342 -12.33 -13.55 14.15
C ARG A 342 -12.95 -12.18 13.88
N VAL A 343 -12.25 -11.35 13.12
CA VAL A 343 -12.75 -10.04 12.67
C VAL A 343 -13.02 -10.07 11.18
N VAL A 344 -14.17 -9.52 10.78
CA VAL A 344 -14.51 -9.30 9.37
C VAL A 344 -14.77 -7.81 9.18
N SER A 345 -14.06 -7.20 8.25
CA SER A 345 -14.23 -5.80 7.87
C SER A 345 -14.82 -5.73 6.47
N GLU A 346 -16.03 -5.23 6.36
CA GLU A 346 -16.72 -4.93 5.11
C GLU A 346 -16.58 -3.45 4.76
N ILE A 347 -15.91 -3.14 3.67
CA ILE A 347 -15.81 -1.76 3.19
C ILE A 347 -17.06 -1.40 2.41
N THR A 348 -17.86 -0.50 2.96
CA THR A 348 -19.13 -0.08 2.37
C THR A 348 -18.98 1.13 1.46
N GLU A 349 -17.98 1.99 1.71
CA GLU A 349 -17.61 3.13 0.86
C GLU A 349 -16.11 3.42 0.99
N SER A 350 -15.44 3.84 -0.09
CA SER A 350 -14.01 4.14 -0.07
C SER A 350 -13.66 5.40 -0.88
N ASN A 351 -12.96 6.30 -0.23
CA ASN A 351 -12.25 7.43 -0.83
C ASN A 351 -10.93 7.68 -0.07
N GLY A 352 -9.97 6.78 -0.26
CA GLY A 352 -8.66 6.80 0.42
C GLY A 352 -8.63 5.99 1.70
N SER A 353 -7.62 5.15 1.80
CA SER A 353 -7.22 4.28 2.91
C SER A 353 -8.34 3.59 3.71
N SER A 354 -9.04 2.69 3.06
CA SER A 354 -9.99 1.78 3.71
C SER A 354 -9.32 0.78 4.67
N SER A 355 -8.02 0.46 4.46
CA SER A 355 -7.25 -0.36 5.41
C SER A 355 -7.08 0.32 6.77
N MET A 356 -6.86 1.64 6.80
CA MET A 356 -6.76 2.37 8.07
C MET A 356 -8.15 2.57 8.72
N ALA A 357 -9.21 2.67 7.93
CA ALA A 357 -10.58 2.60 8.47
C ALA A 357 -10.85 1.22 9.11
N THR A 358 -10.34 0.14 8.50
CA THR A 358 -10.41 -1.21 9.08
C THR A 358 -9.65 -1.31 10.40
N VAL A 359 -8.46 -0.72 10.52
CA VAL A 359 -7.71 -0.68 11.78
C VAL A 359 -8.53 0.00 12.89
N CYS A 360 -9.05 1.19 12.62
CA CYS A 360 -9.85 1.94 13.59
C CYS A 360 -11.15 1.20 13.95
N GLY A 361 -11.86 0.68 12.95
CA GLY A 361 -13.09 -0.08 13.16
C GLY A 361 -12.86 -1.39 13.91
N THR A 362 -11.73 -2.08 13.66
CA THR A 362 -11.38 -3.31 14.38
C THR A 362 -11.08 -3.03 15.84
N SER A 363 -10.34 -1.96 16.15
CA SER A 363 -10.10 -1.54 17.53
C SER A 363 -11.40 -1.32 18.28
N LEU A 364 -12.37 -0.63 17.66
CA LEU A 364 -13.70 -0.39 18.25
C LEU A 364 -14.52 -1.68 18.41
N ALA A 365 -14.56 -2.53 17.41
CA ALA A 365 -15.32 -3.78 17.42
C ALA A 365 -14.80 -4.78 18.46
N LEU A 366 -13.47 -4.85 18.65
CA LEU A 366 -12.85 -5.68 19.68
C LEU A 366 -13.19 -5.17 21.09
N MET A 367 -13.15 -3.86 21.31
CA MET A 367 -13.56 -3.28 22.59
C MET A 367 -15.06 -3.50 22.85
N ASP A 368 -15.92 -3.38 21.83
CA ASP A 368 -17.36 -3.66 21.94
C ASP A 368 -17.62 -5.14 22.28
N ALA A 369 -16.79 -6.08 21.76
CA ALA A 369 -16.82 -7.49 22.08
C ALA A 369 -16.29 -7.82 23.49
N GLY A 370 -15.77 -6.85 24.23
CA GLY A 370 -15.20 -7.05 25.56
C GLY A 370 -13.78 -7.66 25.54
N VAL A 371 -13.10 -7.62 24.41
CA VAL A 371 -11.68 -8.04 24.32
C VAL A 371 -10.84 -7.01 25.09
N PRO A 372 -10.05 -7.45 26.10
CA PRO A 372 -9.22 -6.55 26.90
C PRO A 372 -7.97 -6.11 26.12
N LEU A 373 -8.16 -5.25 25.10
CA LEU A 373 -7.03 -4.61 24.40
C LEU A 373 -6.21 -3.79 25.39
N ALA A 374 -4.89 -3.87 25.29
CA ALA A 374 -4.01 -3.07 26.13
C ALA A 374 -4.27 -1.56 25.93
N LYS A 375 -4.49 -1.13 24.69
CA LYS A 375 -4.83 0.25 24.28
C LYS A 375 -5.66 0.30 22.99
N PRO A 376 -6.43 1.36 22.75
CA PRO A 376 -7.05 1.61 21.45
C PRO A 376 -5.97 1.83 20.37
N VAL A 377 -6.23 1.30 19.18
CA VAL A 377 -5.36 1.48 18.01
C VAL A 377 -6.04 2.37 16.98
N ALA A 378 -5.31 3.33 16.46
CA ALA A 378 -5.73 4.14 15.33
C ALA A 378 -4.73 4.01 14.17
N GLY A 379 -5.19 4.34 12.97
CA GLY A 379 -4.34 4.33 11.77
C GLY A 379 -4.70 5.46 10.83
N ILE A 380 -3.69 5.96 10.12
CA ILE A 380 -3.80 7.04 9.14
C ILE A 380 -2.96 6.72 7.91
N ALA A 381 -3.41 7.21 6.74
CA ALA A 381 -2.61 7.22 5.53
C ALA A 381 -2.09 8.63 5.26
N MET A 382 -0.80 8.72 5.07
CA MET A 382 -0.06 9.92 4.71
C MET A 382 0.36 9.84 3.24
N GLY A 383 0.52 10.97 2.60
CA GLY A 383 1.02 11.06 1.24
C GLY A 383 2.15 12.06 1.10
N LEU A 384 2.89 11.93 0.03
CA LEU A 384 3.93 12.88 -0.37
C LEU A 384 3.67 13.33 -1.80
N ILE A 385 3.77 14.63 -2.03
CA ILE A 385 3.86 15.22 -3.37
C ILE A 385 5.18 15.96 -3.44
N LYS A 386 6.00 15.65 -4.44
CA LYS A 386 7.32 16.27 -4.63
C LYS A 386 7.53 16.65 -6.10
N GLU A 387 7.93 17.90 -6.33
CA GLU A 387 8.33 18.43 -7.63
C GLU A 387 9.64 19.18 -7.48
N GLY A 388 10.72 18.58 -7.96
CA GLY A 388 12.07 19.10 -7.74
C GLY A 388 12.41 19.19 -6.25
N GLU A 389 12.73 20.39 -5.77
CA GLU A 389 13.05 20.66 -4.36
C GLU A 389 11.80 20.98 -3.50
N ARG A 390 10.63 21.15 -4.13
CA ARG A 390 9.39 21.46 -3.42
C ARG A 390 8.66 20.17 -3.07
N PHE A 391 8.14 20.10 -1.85
CA PHE A 391 7.34 18.96 -1.42
C PHE A 391 6.21 19.38 -0.46
N ALA A 392 5.21 18.54 -0.38
CA ALA A 392 4.11 18.63 0.58
C ALA A 392 3.80 17.24 1.14
N VAL A 393 3.69 17.16 2.47
CA VAL A 393 3.24 15.96 3.18
C VAL A 393 1.77 16.13 3.51
N LEU A 394 0.95 15.16 3.12
CA LEU A 394 -0.50 15.17 3.26
C LEU A 394 -0.94 14.19 4.34
N SER A 395 -1.76 14.65 5.28
CA SER A 395 -2.40 13.79 6.28
C SER A 395 -3.77 13.33 5.79
N ASP A 396 -4.11 12.05 5.99
CA ASP A 396 -5.39 11.45 5.58
C ASP A 396 -5.70 11.69 4.09
N ILE A 397 -4.94 11.04 3.22
CA ILE A 397 -5.05 11.19 1.77
C ILE A 397 -6.34 10.62 1.20
N LEU A 398 -6.85 11.30 0.18
CA LEU A 398 -7.95 10.83 -0.66
C LEU A 398 -7.47 9.80 -1.69
N GLY A 399 -8.40 9.08 -2.31
CA GLY A 399 -8.09 8.15 -3.39
C GLY A 399 -7.38 8.80 -4.57
N ASP A 400 -7.79 10.01 -4.97
CA ASP A 400 -7.12 10.76 -6.03
C ASP A 400 -5.69 11.15 -5.63
N GLU A 401 -5.45 11.53 -4.39
CA GLU A 401 -4.12 11.89 -3.88
C GLU A 401 -3.20 10.69 -3.74
N ASP A 402 -3.74 9.50 -3.43
CA ASP A 402 -3.02 8.23 -3.45
C ASP A 402 -2.51 7.89 -4.88
N HIS A 403 -3.38 8.12 -5.87
CA HIS A 403 -3.05 7.81 -7.26
C HIS A 403 -2.13 8.84 -7.96
N LEU A 404 -2.12 10.07 -7.48
CA LEU A 404 -1.38 11.18 -8.07
C LEU A 404 -0.14 11.58 -7.25
N GLY A 405 0.05 10.99 -6.07
CA GLY A 405 1.18 11.24 -5.18
C GLY A 405 2.41 10.40 -5.52
N ASP A 406 3.52 10.75 -4.90
CA ASP A 406 4.81 10.05 -5.04
C ASP A 406 5.00 8.96 -3.98
N MET A 407 4.28 9.04 -2.88
CA MET A 407 4.35 8.09 -1.78
C MET A 407 3.00 7.94 -1.09
N ASP A 408 2.66 6.72 -0.76
CA ASP A 408 1.56 6.30 0.11
C ASP A 408 2.18 5.64 1.36
N PHE A 409 2.01 6.27 2.51
CA PHE A 409 2.57 5.82 3.77
C PHE A 409 1.46 5.62 4.81
N LYS A 410 1.28 4.39 5.26
CA LYS A 410 0.29 4.01 6.27
C LYS A 410 0.96 3.73 7.59
N VAL A 411 0.46 4.34 8.65
CA VAL A 411 0.94 4.15 10.00
C VAL A 411 -0.22 3.84 10.94
N ALA A 412 -0.02 2.87 11.80
CA ALA A 412 -0.96 2.52 12.88
C ALA A 412 -0.22 2.40 14.20
N GLY A 413 -0.92 2.73 15.28
CA GLY A 413 -0.34 2.68 16.62
C GLY A 413 -1.30 3.15 17.69
N THR A 414 -0.74 3.31 18.87
CA THR A 414 -1.39 3.82 20.07
C THR A 414 -0.80 5.18 20.45
N ASP A 415 -1.21 5.74 21.58
CA ASP A 415 -0.58 6.93 22.18
C ASP A 415 0.83 6.67 22.74
N GLU A 416 1.27 5.41 22.84
CA GLU A 416 2.61 5.03 23.30
C GLU A 416 3.59 4.72 22.19
N GLY A 417 3.11 4.27 21.02
CA GLY A 417 4.03 3.93 19.94
C GLY A 417 3.36 3.28 18.75
N ILE A 418 4.17 3.02 17.75
CA ILE A 418 3.79 2.45 16.46
C ILE A 418 3.64 0.94 16.57
N THR A 419 2.59 0.39 15.97
CA THR A 419 2.35 -1.04 15.88
C THR A 419 2.49 -1.58 14.46
N SER A 420 2.31 -0.74 13.44
CA SER A 420 2.50 -1.15 12.04
C SER A 420 2.82 0.02 11.13
N LEU A 421 3.70 -0.22 10.16
CA LEU A 421 3.99 0.67 9.04
C LEU A 421 3.82 -0.07 7.73
N GLN A 422 3.40 0.67 6.69
CA GLN A 422 3.44 0.23 5.30
C GLN A 422 3.68 1.43 4.37
N MET A 423 4.71 1.34 3.53
CA MET A 423 5.02 2.30 2.47
C MET A 423 5.10 1.57 1.14
#